data_2addaca8786ea2def47ccc10b7814681
#
_entry.id   2addaca8786ea2def47ccc10b7814681
#
_cell.length_a   1.000
_cell.length_b   1.000
_cell.length_c   1.000
_cell.angle_alpha   90.00
_cell.angle_beta   90.00
_cell.angle_gamma   90.00
#
_symmetry.space_group_name_H-M   'P 1'
#
loop_
_entity.id
_entity.type
_entity.pdbx_description
1 polymer ?
#
loop_
_entity_poly.entity_id
_entity_poly.type
_entity_poly.pdbx_seq_one_letter_code
_entity_poly.pdbx_strand_id
1 'polypeptide(L)'
;MDFRLRGFWLDAFARLTKHEPPPGFPKYGYLLEGDRVVVGAILLICSTLPPNGDVMTRCNLSSWYVEPGFRPYAPMLVSQALRDKTVTYVNISPAPHTRPIIEAQGFSRYCEGIFFTVPLLNRLFDGMEVKILEAHRQPAVAFDPLEQELLLAHRAYGCISFWCATSDRAYGFVFRPSWTKSFVPAPI
;
A
#
# COMPACT_ATOMS: atom_id res chain seq x y z
N MET A 1 -8.45 -9.63 16.06
CA MET A 1 -7.32 -10.24 15.35
C MET A 1 -7.85 -10.79 14.05
N ASP A 2 -7.53 -10.16 12.95
CA ASP A 2 -8.03 -10.56 11.64
C ASP A 2 -7.29 -11.85 11.24
N PHE A 3 -7.90 -13.01 11.47
CA PHE A 3 -7.34 -14.29 11.04
C PHE A 3 -7.51 -14.40 9.52
N ARG A 4 -6.62 -13.74 8.80
CA ARG A 4 -6.52 -13.95 7.37
C ARG A 4 -6.21 -15.43 7.13
N LEU A 5 -7.07 -16.07 6.34
CA LEU A 5 -6.95 -17.49 6.05
C LEU A 5 -5.57 -17.81 5.44
N ARG A 6 -5.08 -19.03 5.66
CA ARG A 6 -3.83 -19.53 5.08
C ARG A 6 -3.71 -19.23 3.57
N GLY A 7 -4.81 -19.36 2.83
CA GLY A 7 -4.87 -19.07 1.40
C GLY A 7 -4.49 -17.62 1.07
N PHE A 8 -4.90 -16.64 1.88
CA PHE A 8 -4.51 -15.25 1.70
C PHE A 8 -2.98 -15.08 1.75
N TRP A 9 -2.32 -15.71 2.73
CA TRP A 9 -0.87 -15.61 2.87
C TRP A 9 -0.12 -16.33 1.76
N LEU A 10 -0.61 -17.49 1.32
CA LEU A 10 -0.03 -18.20 0.19
C LEU A 10 -0.09 -17.35 -1.09
N ASP A 11 -1.23 -16.71 -1.37
CA ASP A 11 -1.39 -15.80 -2.50
C ASP A 11 -0.47 -14.57 -2.37
N ALA A 12 -0.40 -13.97 -1.18
CA ALA A 12 0.46 -12.83 -0.93
C ALA A 12 1.94 -13.17 -1.18
N PHE A 13 2.41 -14.29 -0.65
CA PHE A 13 3.79 -14.74 -0.89
C PHE A 13 4.05 -15.15 -2.33
N ALA A 14 3.10 -15.78 -3.02
CA ALA A 14 3.22 -16.09 -4.44
C ALA A 14 3.40 -14.82 -5.30
N ARG A 15 2.76 -13.72 -4.92
CA ARG A 15 2.95 -12.40 -5.58
C ARG A 15 4.30 -11.79 -5.21
N LEU A 16 4.67 -11.80 -3.92
CA LEU A 16 5.95 -11.27 -3.45
C LEU A 16 7.15 -12.03 -4.04
N THR A 17 6.98 -13.32 -4.34
CA THR A 17 8.03 -14.11 -5.01
C THR A 17 8.38 -13.54 -6.39
N LYS A 18 7.41 -12.94 -7.08
CA LYS A 18 7.62 -12.32 -8.41
C LYS A 18 8.19 -10.91 -8.32
N HIS A 19 8.13 -10.29 -7.15
CA HIS A 19 8.68 -8.96 -6.93
C HIS A 19 10.18 -9.04 -6.70
N GLU A 20 10.96 -8.27 -7.47
CA GLU A 20 12.40 -8.15 -7.28
C GLU A 20 12.71 -6.86 -6.50
N PRO A 21 13.23 -6.96 -5.25
CA PRO A 21 13.64 -5.80 -4.50
C PRO A 21 14.90 -5.17 -5.10
N PRO A 22 15.16 -3.89 -4.82
CA PRO A 22 16.42 -3.26 -5.16
C PRO A 22 17.61 -4.01 -4.54
N PRO A 23 18.82 -3.95 -5.15
CA PRO A 23 20.01 -4.59 -4.60
C PRO A 23 20.29 -4.18 -3.16
N GLY A 24 20.63 -5.14 -2.30
CA GLY A 24 20.91 -4.92 -0.88
C GLY A 24 19.69 -4.98 0.04
N PHE A 25 18.47 -5.06 -0.51
CA PHE A 25 17.25 -5.18 0.28
C PHE A 25 16.76 -6.62 0.39
N PRO A 26 16.13 -6.99 1.55
CA PRO A 26 15.62 -8.34 1.73
C PRO A 26 14.42 -8.60 0.82
N LYS A 27 14.31 -9.83 0.32
CA LYS A 27 13.20 -10.25 -0.57
C LYS A 27 11.83 -10.12 0.11
N TYR A 28 11.75 -10.42 1.41
CA TYR A 28 10.48 -10.46 2.14
C TYR A 28 10.47 -9.57 3.40
N GLY A 29 11.61 -9.27 3.99
CA GLY A 29 11.73 -8.52 5.23
C GLY A 29 12.58 -9.24 6.27
N TYR A 30 12.19 -9.12 7.56
CA TYR A 30 12.98 -9.65 8.67
C TYR A 30 12.16 -10.54 9.59
N LEU A 31 12.84 -11.50 10.21
CA LEU A 31 12.30 -12.38 11.24
C LEU A 31 12.89 -12.02 12.61
N LEU A 32 12.09 -12.16 13.65
CA LEU A 32 12.53 -12.16 15.04
C LEU A 32 12.62 -13.60 15.49
N GLU A 33 13.80 -14.02 15.92
CA GLU A 33 14.04 -15.35 16.45
C GLU A 33 14.31 -15.25 17.97
N GLY A 34 13.65 -16.11 18.72
CA GLY A 34 13.89 -16.33 20.14
C GLY A 34 14.01 -17.83 20.39
N ASP A 35 15.08 -18.25 21.09
CA ASP A 35 15.35 -19.65 21.42
C ASP A 35 15.29 -20.61 20.20
N ARG A 36 15.83 -20.17 19.06
CA ARG A 36 15.84 -20.88 17.79
C ARG A 36 14.46 -21.10 17.17
N VAL A 37 13.46 -20.35 17.60
CA VAL A 37 12.10 -20.38 17.05
C VAL A 37 11.77 -18.99 16.51
N VAL A 38 11.10 -18.94 15.37
CA VAL A 38 10.61 -17.67 14.81
C VAL A 38 9.41 -17.22 15.62
N VAL A 39 9.56 -16.08 16.32
CA VAL A 39 8.55 -15.49 17.21
C VAL A 39 7.98 -14.18 16.68
N GLY A 40 8.48 -13.70 15.55
CA GLY A 40 7.94 -12.50 14.91
C GLY A 40 8.44 -12.32 13.49
N ALA A 41 7.75 -11.49 12.75
CA ALA A 41 8.09 -11.13 11.37
C ALA A 41 7.63 -9.71 11.04
N ILE A 42 8.36 -9.05 10.17
CA ILE A 42 7.94 -7.82 9.49
C ILE A 42 8.22 -7.96 7.99
N LEU A 43 7.22 -7.72 7.17
CA LEU A 43 7.39 -7.72 5.73
C LEU A 43 7.81 -6.33 5.25
N LEU A 44 8.77 -6.31 4.34
CA LEU A 44 9.23 -5.13 3.61
C LEU A 44 9.00 -5.34 2.13
N ILE A 45 8.34 -4.38 1.51
CA ILE A 45 8.16 -4.34 0.06
C ILE A 45 8.92 -3.12 -0.44
N CYS A 46 10.16 -3.34 -0.87
CA CYS A 46 11.05 -2.29 -1.33
C CYS A 46 11.03 -2.23 -2.86
N SER A 47 10.90 -1.05 -3.42
CA SER A 47 10.90 -0.80 -4.86
C SER A 47 11.68 0.47 -5.19
N THR A 48 12.26 0.46 -6.37
CA THR A 48 12.88 1.65 -6.95
C THR A 48 11.81 2.43 -7.67
N LEU A 49 11.69 3.71 -7.36
CA LEU A 49 10.89 4.65 -8.13
C LEU A 49 11.83 5.38 -9.08
N PRO A 50 11.48 5.48 -10.37
CA PRO A 50 12.14 6.40 -11.27
C PRO A 50 11.60 7.79 -10.98
N PRO A 51 12.31 8.67 -10.29
CA PRO A 51 11.93 10.06 -10.23
C PRO A 51 12.55 10.80 -11.42
N ASN A 52 12.19 12.04 -11.59
CA ASN A 52 12.74 12.95 -12.58
C ASN A 52 14.25 13.21 -12.36
N GLY A 53 15.10 12.17 -12.38
CA GLY A 53 16.56 12.28 -12.31
C GLY A 53 17.28 11.39 -11.29
N ASP A 54 16.79 11.28 -10.06
CA ASP A 54 17.46 10.48 -9.02
C ASP A 54 16.69 9.19 -8.67
N VAL A 55 17.40 8.08 -8.60
CA VAL A 55 16.83 6.79 -8.21
C VAL A 55 16.51 6.79 -6.72
N MET A 56 15.22 6.83 -6.39
CA MET A 56 14.76 6.78 -5.00
C MET A 56 14.26 5.37 -4.65
N THR A 57 14.77 4.82 -3.56
CA THR A 57 14.22 3.58 -2.99
C THR A 57 13.14 3.91 -1.97
N ARG A 58 11.98 3.26 -2.14
CA ARG A 58 10.87 3.32 -1.21
C ARG A 58 10.56 1.93 -0.68
N CYS A 59 10.49 1.78 0.64
CA CYS A 59 10.13 0.54 1.31
C CYS A 59 8.80 0.69 2.07
N ASN A 60 7.82 -0.13 1.75
CA ASN A 60 6.58 -0.22 2.50
C ASN A 60 6.71 -1.27 3.61
N LEU A 61 6.52 -0.83 4.87
CA LEU A 61 6.41 -1.73 6.01
C LEU A 61 5.01 -2.36 5.98
N SER A 62 4.96 -3.67 5.80
CA SER A 62 3.71 -4.42 5.69
C SER A 62 3.70 -5.57 6.69
N SER A 63 2.50 -5.89 7.19
CA SER A 63 2.26 -7.13 7.95
C SER A 63 3.30 -7.41 9.05
N TRP A 64 3.22 -6.63 10.09
CA TRP A 64 4.05 -6.79 11.28
C TRP A 64 3.33 -7.63 12.34
N TYR A 65 3.97 -8.70 12.78
CA TYR A 65 3.48 -9.59 13.84
C TYR A 65 4.61 -10.00 14.77
N VAL A 66 4.33 -10.02 16.07
CA VAL A 66 5.20 -10.61 17.08
C VAL A 66 4.32 -11.35 18.09
N GLU A 67 4.73 -12.55 18.47
CA GLU A 67 4.05 -13.36 19.48
C GLU A 67 3.88 -12.59 20.80
N PRO A 68 2.78 -12.81 21.54
CA PRO A 68 2.46 -12.04 22.73
C PRO A 68 3.59 -11.96 23.77
N GLY A 69 4.29 -13.06 24.04
CA GLY A 69 5.40 -13.12 24.97
C GLY A 69 6.65 -12.36 24.54
N PHE A 70 6.75 -12.04 23.24
CA PHE A 70 7.93 -11.38 22.66
C PHE A 70 7.65 -9.94 22.21
N ARG A 71 6.46 -9.40 22.47
CA ARG A 71 6.07 -8.03 22.08
C ARG A 71 7.02 -6.93 22.53
N PRO A 72 7.69 -7.00 23.69
CA PRO A 72 8.70 -6.01 24.07
C PRO A 72 9.85 -5.88 23.07
N TYR A 73 10.11 -6.92 22.28
CA TYR A 73 11.16 -6.94 21.25
C TYR A 73 10.65 -6.48 19.88
N ALA A 74 9.36 -6.24 19.72
CA ALA A 74 8.77 -5.79 18.46
C ALA A 74 9.42 -4.51 17.88
N PRO A 75 9.80 -3.48 18.69
CA PRO A 75 10.52 -2.31 18.18
C PRO A 75 11.85 -2.63 17.52
N MET A 76 12.52 -3.73 17.90
CA MET A 76 13.79 -4.15 17.28
C MET A 76 13.61 -4.53 15.82
N LEU A 77 12.53 -5.24 15.46
CA LEU A 77 12.21 -5.57 14.07
C LEU A 77 12.05 -4.31 13.23
N VAL A 78 11.32 -3.31 13.75
CA VAL A 78 11.10 -2.06 13.02
C VAL A 78 12.40 -1.26 12.93
N SER A 79 13.20 -1.20 13.99
CA SER A 79 14.51 -0.54 13.96
C SER A 79 15.44 -1.17 12.93
N GLN A 80 15.43 -2.50 12.83
CA GLN A 80 16.19 -3.21 11.80
C GLN A 80 15.66 -2.88 10.40
N ALA A 81 14.34 -2.82 10.23
CA ALA A 81 13.70 -2.47 8.96
C ALA A 81 14.04 -1.04 8.52
N LEU A 82 14.14 -0.09 9.47
CA LEU A 82 14.42 1.33 9.25
C LEU A 82 15.93 1.68 9.31
N ARG A 83 16.81 0.69 9.20
CA ARG A 83 18.25 0.89 9.37
C ARG A 83 18.86 1.80 8.32
N ASP A 84 18.44 1.66 7.08
CA ASP A 84 18.93 2.47 5.97
C ASP A 84 18.23 3.84 5.95
N LYS A 85 18.98 4.90 6.21
CA LYS A 85 18.46 6.27 6.26
C LYS A 85 18.36 6.97 4.90
N THR A 86 18.81 6.33 3.84
CA THR A 86 18.69 6.84 2.47
C THR A 86 17.37 6.45 1.81
N VAL A 87 16.60 5.62 2.48
CA VAL A 87 15.33 5.06 1.99
C VAL A 87 14.13 5.84 2.53
N THR A 88 13.14 6.05 1.69
CA THR A 88 11.83 6.54 2.12
C THR A 88 10.98 5.37 2.59
N TYR A 89 10.68 5.34 3.88
CA TYR A 89 9.81 4.31 4.45
C TYR A 89 8.36 4.79 4.51
N VAL A 90 7.44 3.91 4.14
CA VAL A 90 5.99 4.16 4.21
C VAL A 90 5.30 3.01 4.95
N ASN A 91 4.20 3.30 5.60
CA ASN A 91 3.25 2.32 6.11
C ASN A 91 1.86 2.76 5.69
N ILE A 92 1.31 2.10 4.67
CA ILE A 92 0.10 2.55 3.99
C ILE A 92 -1.16 2.31 4.83
N SER A 93 -1.16 1.23 5.64
CA SER A 93 -2.35 0.83 6.41
C SER A 93 -1.97 0.32 7.82
N PRO A 94 -1.41 1.19 8.67
CA PRO A 94 -1.05 0.78 10.02
C PRO A 94 -2.30 0.44 10.83
N ALA A 95 -2.26 -0.67 11.55
CA ALA A 95 -3.32 -0.99 12.49
C ALA A 95 -3.40 0.11 13.57
N PRO A 96 -4.60 0.46 14.08
CA PRO A 96 -4.75 1.56 15.03
C PRO A 96 -3.82 1.47 16.25
N HIS A 97 -3.62 0.28 16.78
CA HIS A 97 -2.76 0.04 17.94
C HIS A 97 -1.25 0.12 17.62
N THR A 98 -0.83 0.07 16.36
CA THR A 98 0.58 0.22 15.96
C THR A 98 0.95 1.67 15.65
N ARG A 99 -0.03 2.56 15.44
CA ARG A 99 0.20 3.98 15.10
C ARG A 99 1.12 4.70 16.09
N PRO A 100 0.88 4.64 17.42
CA PRO A 100 1.76 5.33 18.37
C PRO A 100 3.21 4.82 18.30
N ILE A 101 3.40 3.54 18.01
CA ILE A 101 4.73 2.93 17.94
C ILE A 101 5.50 3.44 16.72
N ILE A 102 4.87 3.47 15.54
CA ILE A 102 5.52 3.96 14.32
C ILE A 102 5.73 5.48 14.35
N GLU A 103 4.81 6.24 14.95
CA GLU A 103 4.99 7.69 15.18
C GLU A 103 6.19 7.96 16.10
N ALA A 104 6.37 7.18 17.18
CA ALA A 104 7.55 7.25 18.05
C ALA A 104 8.87 6.91 17.32
N GLN A 105 8.80 6.23 16.19
CA GLN A 105 9.94 5.90 15.34
C GLN A 105 10.19 6.93 14.21
N GLY A 106 9.47 8.05 14.24
CA GLY A 106 9.67 9.17 13.34
C GLY A 106 8.77 9.18 12.10
N PHE A 107 7.77 8.29 12.01
CA PHE A 107 6.78 8.39 10.94
C PHE A 107 5.85 9.56 11.18
N SER A 108 5.62 10.33 10.14
CA SER A 108 4.57 11.36 10.11
C SER A 108 3.35 10.85 9.35
N ARG A 109 2.17 11.33 9.75
CA ARG A 109 0.94 11.02 9.03
C ARG A 109 0.94 11.72 7.68
N TYR A 110 0.69 10.95 6.64
CA TYR A 110 0.50 11.47 5.29
C TYR A 110 -0.98 11.76 4.98
N CYS A 111 -1.89 10.95 5.56
CA CYS A 111 -3.34 11.09 5.39
C CYS A 111 -4.02 11.19 6.75
N GLU A 112 -4.96 12.12 6.89
CA GLU A 112 -5.67 12.36 8.15
C GLU A 112 -6.88 11.45 8.36
N GLY A 113 -7.31 10.72 7.33
CA GLY A 113 -8.48 9.85 7.46
C GLY A 113 -8.86 9.12 6.19
N ILE A 114 -10.03 8.51 6.24
CA ILE A 114 -10.66 7.81 5.13
C ILE A 114 -11.89 8.61 4.72
N PHE A 115 -11.98 8.90 3.44
CA PHE A 115 -13.15 9.53 2.87
C PHE A 115 -14.16 8.46 2.46
N PHE A 116 -15.39 8.60 2.94
CA PHE A 116 -16.52 7.77 2.54
C PHE A 116 -17.49 8.58 1.69
N THR A 117 -17.92 8.03 0.58
CA THR A 117 -18.96 8.63 -0.26
C THR A 117 -19.98 7.58 -0.66
N VAL A 118 -21.24 8.01 -0.73
CA VAL A 118 -22.32 7.23 -1.32
C VAL A 118 -22.69 7.91 -2.63
N PRO A 119 -22.34 7.36 -3.80
CA PRO A 119 -22.53 8.02 -5.08
C PRO A 119 -23.97 8.46 -5.34
N LEU A 120 -24.95 7.68 -4.86
CA LEU A 120 -26.38 7.99 -4.98
C LEU A 120 -26.83 9.25 -4.21
N LEU A 121 -26.05 9.66 -3.19
CA LEU A 121 -26.33 10.87 -2.39
C LEU A 121 -25.60 12.10 -2.91
N ASN A 122 -24.64 11.91 -3.79
CA ASN A 122 -23.89 13.01 -4.39
C ASN A 122 -24.76 13.65 -5.49
N ARG A 123 -25.02 14.94 -5.34
CA ARG A 123 -25.60 15.72 -6.44
C ARG A 123 -24.56 15.82 -7.54
N LEU A 124 -24.97 15.56 -8.77
CA LEU A 124 -24.16 15.90 -9.94
C LEU A 124 -23.94 17.41 -9.91
N PHE A 125 -22.69 17.84 -9.83
CA PHE A 125 -22.36 19.26 -9.99
C PHE A 125 -22.58 19.61 -11.47
N ASP A 126 -23.56 20.45 -11.75
CA ASP A 126 -23.78 21.02 -13.07
C ASP A 126 -22.53 21.84 -13.46
N GLY A 127 -21.88 21.47 -14.55
CA GLY A 127 -20.84 22.28 -15.18
C GLY A 127 -19.48 21.61 -15.40
N MET A 128 -19.23 20.42 -14.87
CA MET A 128 -17.97 19.72 -15.15
C MET A 128 -18.21 18.55 -16.10
N GLU A 129 -17.76 18.68 -17.34
CA GLU A 129 -17.74 17.56 -18.27
C GLU A 129 -16.59 16.63 -17.90
N VAL A 130 -16.90 15.42 -17.42
CA VAL A 130 -15.94 14.38 -17.06
C VAL A 130 -16.04 13.23 -18.04
N LYS A 131 -14.94 12.90 -18.72
CA LYS A 131 -14.82 11.73 -19.57
C LYS A 131 -14.18 10.59 -18.79
N ILE A 132 -14.85 9.45 -18.72
CA ILE A 132 -14.31 8.23 -18.12
C ILE A 132 -13.64 7.42 -19.21
N LEU A 133 -12.34 7.17 -19.08
CA LEU A 133 -11.52 6.41 -20.01
C LEU A 133 -10.95 5.17 -19.31
N GLU A 134 -10.94 4.04 -20.01
CA GLU A 134 -10.28 2.86 -19.47
C GLU A 134 -8.77 3.11 -19.29
N ALA A 135 -8.15 2.41 -18.31
CA ALA A 135 -6.75 2.61 -17.94
C ALA A 135 -5.74 2.48 -19.08
N HIS A 136 -6.05 1.67 -20.12
CA HIS A 136 -5.19 1.50 -21.27
C HIS A 136 -5.29 2.62 -22.31
N ARG A 137 -6.31 3.48 -22.23
CA ARG A 137 -6.46 4.64 -23.11
C ARG A 137 -5.72 5.83 -22.51
N GLN A 138 -4.92 6.48 -23.34
CA GLN A 138 -4.28 7.71 -22.95
C GLN A 138 -5.29 8.86 -23.01
N PRO A 139 -5.41 9.67 -21.94
CA PRO A 139 -6.18 10.90 -22.00
C PRO A 139 -5.61 11.87 -23.04
N ALA A 140 -6.49 12.66 -23.66
CA ALA A 140 -6.06 13.72 -24.59
C ALA A 140 -5.48 14.95 -23.89
N VAL A 141 -5.54 14.99 -22.57
CA VAL A 141 -5.07 16.08 -21.70
C VAL A 141 -3.84 15.62 -20.90
N ALA A 142 -3.18 16.55 -20.23
CA ALA A 142 -2.00 16.26 -19.43
C ALA A 142 -2.25 15.20 -18.36
N PHE A 143 -1.38 14.20 -18.31
CA PHE A 143 -1.38 13.14 -17.32
C PHE A 143 0.07 12.71 -17.01
N ASP A 144 0.28 12.06 -15.87
CA ASP A 144 1.57 11.48 -15.53
C ASP A 144 1.67 10.04 -16.10
N PRO A 145 2.68 9.73 -16.95
CA PRO A 145 2.90 8.38 -17.45
C PRO A 145 3.07 7.33 -16.35
N LEU A 146 3.63 7.69 -15.20
CA LEU A 146 3.76 6.81 -14.04
C LEU A 146 2.38 6.43 -13.46
N GLU A 147 1.42 7.37 -13.45
CA GLU A 147 0.05 7.05 -13.04
C GLU A 147 -0.59 6.04 -13.98
N GLN A 148 -0.35 6.14 -15.29
CA GLN A 148 -0.86 5.15 -16.26
C GLN A 148 -0.29 3.75 -15.97
N GLU A 149 1.01 3.65 -15.72
CA GLU A 149 1.64 2.38 -15.37
C GLU A 149 1.02 1.78 -14.10
N LEU A 150 0.81 2.61 -13.07
CA LEU A 150 0.15 2.19 -11.83
C LEU A 150 -1.29 1.72 -12.06
N LEU A 151 -2.07 2.41 -12.89
CA LEU A 151 -3.44 1.99 -13.23
C LEU A 151 -3.45 0.63 -13.93
N LEU A 152 -2.52 0.39 -14.88
CA LEU A 152 -2.40 -0.87 -15.59
C LEU A 152 -1.95 -2.01 -14.66
N ALA A 153 -0.98 -1.74 -13.78
CA ALA A 153 -0.54 -2.70 -12.78
C ALA A 153 -1.66 -3.13 -11.83
N HIS A 154 -2.46 -2.18 -11.35
CA HIS A 154 -3.61 -2.48 -10.48
C HIS A 154 -4.69 -3.27 -11.22
N ARG A 155 -4.93 -2.96 -12.50
CA ARG A 155 -5.86 -3.74 -13.33
C ARG A 155 -5.41 -5.20 -13.48
N ALA A 156 -4.11 -5.45 -13.64
CA ALA A 156 -3.56 -6.80 -13.68
C ALA A 156 -3.78 -7.59 -12.38
N TYR A 157 -3.98 -6.89 -11.25
CA TYR A 157 -4.37 -7.49 -9.96
C TYR A 157 -5.88 -7.59 -9.74
N GLY A 158 -6.69 -7.35 -10.77
CA GLY A 158 -8.16 -7.46 -10.69
C GLY A 158 -8.87 -6.23 -10.13
N CYS A 159 -8.17 -5.10 -10.04
CA CYS A 159 -8.80 -3.82 -9.69
C CYS A 159 -9.50 -3.21 -10.92
N ILE A 160 -10.50 -2.38 -10.66
CA ILE A 160 -11.12 -1.52 -11.67
C ILE A 160 -10.31 -0.23 -11.72
N SER A 161 -9.66 0.04 -12.85
CA SER A 161 -8.80 1.21 -13.01
C SER A 161 -9.23 2.00 -14.24
N PHE A 162 -9.35 3.31 -14.08
CA PHE A 162 -9.76 4.22 -15.16
C PHE A 162 -9.27 5.64 -14.91
N TRP A 163 -9.35 6.45 -15.95
CA TRP A 163 -9.13 7.89 -15.91
C TRP A 163 -10.43 8.65 -15.83
N CYS A 164 -10.46 9.71 -15.02
CA CYS A 164 -11.43 10.78 -15.14
C CYS A 164 -10.73 12.01 -15.72
N ALA A 165 -11.06 12.35 -16.95
CA ALA A 165 -10.46 13.48 -17.64
C ALA A 165 -11.42 14.67 -17.66
N THR A 166 -10.90 15.83 -17.29
CA THR A 166 -11.54 17.14 -17.49
C THR A 166 -10.95 17.81 -18.73
N SER A 167 -11.29 19.07 -18.98
CA SER A 167 -10.75 19.84 -20.12
C SER A 167 -9.23 20.07 -20.01
N ASP A 168 -8.69 20.10 -18.81
CA ASP A 168 -7.32 20.53 -18.51
C ASP A 168 -6.44 19.45 -17.87
N ARG A 169 -7.04 18.46 -17.23
CA ARG A 169 -6.31 17.44 -16.48
C ARG A 169 -7.00 16.08 -16.48
N ALA A 170 -6.20 15.03 -16.30
CA ALA A 170 -6.69 13.67 -16.04
C ALA A 170 -6.27 13.20 -14.65
N TYR A 171 -7.15 12.45 -13.99
CA TYR A 171 -6.96 11.87 -12.68
C TYR A 171 -7.15 10.37 -12.74
N GLY A 172 -6.17 9.61 -12.22
CA GLY A 172 -6.23 8.16 -12.14
C GLY A 172 -7.05 7.68 -10.94
N PHE A 173 -7.93 6.70 -11.16
CA PHE A 173 -8.72 6.07 -10.12
C PHE A 173 -8.54 4.56 -10.13
N VAL A 174 -8.39 3.99 -8.94
CA VAL A 174 -8.30 2.55 -8.72
C VAL A 174 -9.35 2.13 -7.68
N PHE A 175 -10.22 1.21 -8.06
CA PHE A 175 -11.21 0.62 -7.17
C PHE A 175 -10.92 -0.86 -6.99
N ARG A 176 -10.82 -1.30 -5.76
CA ARG A 176 -10.74 -2.71 -5.43
C ARG A 176 -12.15 -3.23 -5.15
N PRO A 177 -12.71 -4.12 -5.97
CA PRO A 177 -13.98 -4.77 -5.66
C PRO A 177 -13.85 -5.53 -4.34
N SER A 178 -14.80 -5.32 -3.44
CA SER A 178 -14.91 -6.10 -2.21
C SER A 178 -16.36 -6.52 -2.01
N TRP A 179 -16.56 -7.81 -1.71
CA TRP A 179 -17.87 -8.33 -1.37
C TRP A 179 -17.99 -8.35 0.15
N THR A 180 -18.85 -7.52 0.69
CA THR A 180 -19.21 -7.55 2.12
C THR A 180 -20.58 -8.18 2.25
N LYS A 181 -20.71 -9.20 3.10
CA LYS A 181 -22.02 -9.79 3.44
C LYS A 181 -22.86 -8.91 4.35
N SER A 182 -22.34 -7.78 4.77
CA SER A 182 -22.96 -6.84 5.70
C SER A 182 -22.60 -5.42 5.29
N PHE A 183 -23.55 -4.49 5.41
CA PHE A 183 -23.36 -3.04 5.25
C PHE A 183 -22.48 -2.41 6.35
N VAL A 184 -21.99 -3.19 7.27
CA VAL A 184 -21.02 -2.73 8.26
C VAL A 184 -19.66 -2.69 7.60
N PRO A 185 -19.00 -1.52 7.50
CA PRO A 185 -17.66 -1.45 6.95
C PRO A 185 -16.76 -2.35 7.77
N ALA A 186 -16.09 -3.30 7.10
CA ALA A 186 -15.08 -4.11 7.75
C ALA A 186 -14.02 -3.16 8.29
N PRO A 187 -13.61 -3.27 9.57
CA PRO A 187 -12.52 -2.48 10.09
C PRO A 187 -11.27 -2.77 9.25
N ILE A 188 -10.67 -1.71 8.75
CA ILE A 188 -9.42 -1.72 7.98
C ILE A 188 -8.26 -2.10 8.88
#